data_aa724852564798ffbae6d6f31f43ee4c
#
_entry.id   aa724852564798ffbae6d6f31f43ee4c
#
_cell.length_a   1.000
_cell.length_b   1.000
_cell.length_c   1.000
_cell.angle_alpha   90.00
_cell.angle_beta   90.00
_cell.angle_gamma   90.00
#
_symmetry.space_group_name_H-M   'P 1'
#
loop_
_entity.id
_entity.type
_entity.pdbx_description
1 polymer ?
#
loop_
_entity_poly.entity_id
_entity_poly.type
_entity_poly.pdbx_seq_one_letter_code
_entity_poly.pdbx_strand_id
1 'polypeptide(L)'
;MSEVPGPSVYELAGGMPAFERLVDAFYARVEDDELLRPMYPDDLEPGKTHLGWFLAQYWGGGQIYSDQRGHPRLRMRHAPFPITPQAALRWAELMAASIVEQGFPPEVERPLLEYVARATPTLINQLPDDVTDLTAGP
;
A
#
# COMPACT_ATOMS: atom_id res chain seq x y z
N MET A 1 -33.39 13.88 -1.89
CA MET A 1 -32.63 14.51 -0.90
C MET A 1 -31.20 14.05 -0.95
N SER A 2 -30.34 14.97 -0.92
CA SER A 2 -28.94 14.59 -0.99
C SER A 2 -28.40 14.40 0.41
N GLU A 3 -27.52 13.47 0.55
CA GLU A 3 -26.90 13.20 1.80
C GLU A 3 -25.50 13.71 1.80
N VAL A 4 -25.13 14.33 2.90
CA VAL A 4 -23.76 14.74 3.07
C VAL A 4 -22.96 13.50 3.44
N PRO A 5 -21.96 13.15 2.65
CA PRO A 5 -21.13 11.99 3.00
C PRO A 5 -20.50 12.20 4.36
N GLY A 6 -20.39 11.12 5.12
CA GLY A 6 -19.68 11.19 6.38
C GLY A 6 -18.19 11.40 6.14
N PRO A 7 -17.42 11.56 7.21
CA PRO A 7 -15.98 11.74 7.07
C PRO A 7 -15.35 10.52 6.40
N SER A 8 -14.34 10.77 5.59
CA SER A 8 -13.60 9.71 4.91
C SER A 8 -12.70 8.99 5.91
N VAL A 9 -12.22 7.82 5.51
CA VAL A 9 -11.22 7.11 6.31
C VAL A 9 -10.01 8.01 6.54
N TYR A 10 -9.62 8.76 5.51
CA TYR A 10 -8.51 9.69 5.61
C TYR A 10 -8.73 10.68 6.77
N GLU A 11 -9.90 11.28 6.83
CA GLU A 11 -10.19 12.24 7.88
C GLU A 11 -10.28 11.59 9.26
N LEU A 12 -10.92 10.44 9.33
CA LEU A 12 -11.05 9.72 10.60
C LEU A 12 -9.72 9.25 11.14
N ALA A 13 -8.77 8.96 10.24
CA ALA A 13 -7.44 8.51 10.64
C ALA A 13 -6.58 9.65 11.19
N GLY A 14 -6.86 10.88 10.80
CA GLY A 14 -6.06 12.01 11.22
C GLY A 14 -5.34 12.73 10.11
N GLY A 15 -5.71 12.47 8.85
CA GLY A 15 -5.15 13.17 7.71
C GLY A 15 -3.76 12.69 7.31
N MET A 16 -3.08 13.48 6.51
CA MET A 16 -1.77 13.12 5.98
C MET A 16 -0.76 12.71 7.06
N PRO A 17 -0.66 13.41 8.19
CA PRO A 17 0.31 12.99 9.22
C PRO A 17 0.10 11.55 9.69
N ALA A 18 -1.16 11.09 9.75
CA ALA A 18 -1.43 9.72 10.17
C ALA A 18 -0.93 8.73 9.12
N PHE A 19 -1.14 9.04 7.83
CA PHE A 19 -0.66 8.16 6.77
C PHE A 19 0.86 8.18 6.65
N GLU A 20 1.47 9.32 6.93
CA GLU A 20 2.94 9.39 6.96
C GLU A 20 3.50 8.50 8.07
N ARG A 21 2.89 8.51 9.25
CA ARG A 21 3.32 7.64 10.33
C ARG A 21 3.13 6.17 9.98
N LEU A 22 2.01 5.84 9.33
CA LEU A 22 1.77 4.47 8.90
C LEU A 22 2.84 4.01 7.91
N VAL A 23 3.15 4.84 6.93
CA VAL A 23 4.15 4.52 5.92
C VAL A 23 5.53 4.39 6.56
N ASP A 24 5.87 5.27 7.48
CA ASP A 24 7.14 5.17 8.20
C ASP A 24 7.25 3.85 8.95
N ALA A 25 6.18 3.43 9.62
CA ALA A 25 6.17 2.18 10.34
C ALA A 25 6.35 0.99 9.40
N PHE A 26 5.69 1.05 8.25
CA PHE A 26 5.83 -0.02 7.26
C PHE A 26 7.25 -0.10 6.72
N TYR A 27 7.84 1.03 6.35
CA TYR A 27 9.19 1.03 5.78
C TYR A 27 10.25 0.67 6.81
N ALA A 28 10.02 1.00 8.08
CA ALA A 28 10.92 0.54 9.13
C ALA A 28 10.96 -0.98 9.19
N ARG A 29 9.80 -1.62 8.99
CA ARG A 29 9.75 -3.07 8.96
C ARG A 29 10.38 -3.64 7.69
N VAL A 30 10.18 -2.99 6.56
CA VAL A 30 10.81 -3.41 5.30
C VAL A 30 12.33 -3.38 5.43
N GLU A 31 12.85 -2.35 6.06
CA GLU A 31 14.29 -2.17 6.21
C GLU A 31 14.94 -3.36 6.91
N ASP A 32 14.23 -3.95 7.86
CA ASP A 32 14.74 -5.06 8.65
C ASP A 32 14.30 -6.42 8.11
N ASP A 33 13.58 -6.46 7.02
CA ASP A 33 13.03 -7.72 6.51
C ASP A 33 13.92 -8.29 5.41
N GLU A 34 14.42 -9.50 5.64
CA GLU A 34 15.35 -10.12 4.70
C GLU A 34 14.73 -10.44 3.35
N LEU A 35 13.44 -10.73 3.32
CA LEU A 35 12.78 -11.07 2.09
C LEU A 35 12.47 -9.84 1.25
N LEU A 36 11.93 -8.79 1.87
CA LEU A 36 11.47 -7.62 1.12
C LEU A 36 12.56 -6.58 0.87
N ARG A 37 13.49 -6.42 1.81
CA ARG A 37 14.47 -5.35 1.66
C ARG A 37 15.20 -5.36 0.33
N PRO A 38 15.66 -6.54 -0.17
CA PRO A 38 16.35 -6.56 -1.47
C PRO A 38 15.47 -6.17 -2.66
N MET A 39 14.16 -6.19 -2.50
CA MET A 39 13.25 -5.83 -3.58
C MET A 39 13.05 -4.33 -3.70
N TYR A 40 13.59 -3.56 -2.76
CA TYR A 40 13.44 -2.11 -2.71
C TYR A 40 14.76 -1.44 -3.03
N PRO A 41 14.72 -0.21 -3.57
CA PRO A 41 15.97 0.51 -3.85
C PRO A 41 16.68 0.91 -2.55
N ASP A 42 17.96 1.25 -2.67
CA ASP A 42 18.74 1.66 -1.51
C ASP A 42 18.12 2.87 -0.81
N ASP A 43 17.67 3.86 -1.59
CA ASP A 43 17.03 5.03 -1.02
C ASP A 43 15.53 4.78 -0.96
N LEU A 44 15.01 4.67 0.24
CA LEU A 44 13.60 4.38 0.46
C LEU A 44 12.72 5.62 0.50
N GLU A 45 13.30 6.81 0.54
CA GLU A 45 12.52 8.03 0.72
C GLU A 45 11.52 8.32 -0.39
N PRO A 46 11.88 8.20 -1.68
CA PRO A 46 10.87 8.43 -2.72
C PRO A 46 9.68 7.47 -2.60
N GLY A 47 9.94 6.20 -2.30
CA GLY A 47 8.87 5.22 -2.13
C GLY A 47 7.95 5.55 -0.98
N LYS A 48 8.51 6.00 0.14
CA LYS A 48 7.70 6.40 1.29
C LYS A 48 6.76 7.55 0.90
N THR A 49 7.29 8.54 0.25
CA THR A 49 6.50 9.70 -0.16
C THR A 49 5.37 9.28 -1.09
N HIS A 50 5.70 8.49 -2.10
CA HIS A 50 4.71 8.07 -3.09
C HIS A 50 3.65 7.17 -2.49
N LEU A 51 4.03 6.26 -1.60
CA LEU A 51 3.04 5.41 -0.94
C LEU A 51 2.12 6.23 -0.05
N GLY A 52 2.67 7.20 0.67
CA GLY A 52 1.85 8.08 1.50
C GLY A 52 0.84 8.84 0.66
N TRP A 53 1.27 9.41 -0.47
CA TRP A 53 0.35 10.10 -1.37
C TRP A 53 -0.73 9.17 -1.90
N PHE A 54 -0.35 7.96 -2.31
CA PHE A 54 -1.30 7.01 -2.86
C PHE A 54 -2.34 6.60 -1.82
N LEU A 55 -1.91 6.25 -0.63
CA LEU A 55 -2.84 5.84 0.42
C LEU A 55 -3.77 6.98 0.82
N ALA A 56 -3.21 8.19 0.97
CA ALA A 56 -4.05 9.34 1.30
C ALA A 56 -5.11 9.56 0.25
N GLN A 57 -4.74 9.50 -1.03
CA GLN A 57 -5.70 9.66 -2.11
C GLN A 57 -6.74 8.56 -2.13
N TYR A 58 -6.30 7.31 -1.98
CA TYR A 58 -7.21 6.17 -2.00
C TYR A 58 -8.29 6.29 -0.92
N TRP A 59 -7.92 6.82 0.24
CA TRP A 59 -8.80 6.87 1.39
C TRP A 59 -9.52 8.20 1.59
N GLY A 60 -9.46 9.08 0.58
CA GLY A 60 -10.29 10.28 0.57
C GLY A 60 -9.56 11.58 0.79
N GLY A 61 -8.24 11.59 0.70
CA GLY A 61 -7.43 12.79 0.94
C GLY A 61 -7.12 13.59 -0.30
N GLY A 62 -8.00 13.58 -1.29
CA GLY A 62 -7.77 14.36 -2.50
C GLY A 62 -7.05 13.54 -3.56
N GLN A 63 -6.33 14.22 -4.45
CA GLN A 63 -5.71 13.55 -5.58
C GLN A 63 -4.22 13.86 -5.71
N ILE A 64 -3.54 13.99 -4.58
CA ILE A 64 -2.14 14.39 -4.62
C ILE A 64 -1.26 13.40 -5.38
N TYR A 65 -1.54 12.08 -5.26
CA TYR A 65 -0.74 11.11 -6.01
C TYR A 65 -0.93 11.29 -7.51
N SER A 66 -2.19 11.38 -7.95
CA SER A 66 -2.46 11.54 -9.38
C SER A 66 -1.95 12.86 -9.92
N ASP A 67 -2.01 13.92 -9.13
CA ASP A 67 -1.49 15.22 -9.55
C ASP A 67 0.01 15.19 -9.76
N GLN A 68 0.73 14.42 -8.95
CA GLN A 68 2.18 14.37 -9.01
C GLN A 68 2.70 13.27 -9.93
N ARG A 69 1.98 12.15 -10.05
CA ARG A 69 2.50 10.97 -10.73
C ARG A 69 1.55 10.38 -11.77
N GLY A 70 0.35 10.94 -11.93
CA GLY A 70 -0.63 10.41 -12.84
C GLY A 70 -1.37 9.24 -12.22
N HIS A 71 -2.07 8.48 -13.04
CA HIS A 71 -2.86 7.35 -12.56
C HIS A 71 -1.95 6.33 -11.87
N PRO A 72 -2.39 5.76 -10.73
CA PRO A 72 -1.51 4.84 -9.98
C PRO A 72 -1.02 3.64 -10.77
N ARG A 73 -1.89 2.95 -11.52
CA ARG A 73 -1.50 1.81 -12.37
C ARG A 73 -0.60 0.84 -11.63
N LEU A 74 -1.08 0.32 -10.51
CA LEU A 74 -0.25 -0.47 -9.61
C LEU A 74 0.39 -1.68 -10.28
N ARG A 75 -0.37 -2.42 -11.10
CA ARG A 75 0.19 -3.60 -11.75
C ARG A 75 1.34 -3.25 -12.69
N MET A 76 1.18 -2.18 -13.45
CA MET A 76 2.26 -1.74 -14.34
C MET A 76 3.49 -1.31 -13.59
N ARG A 77 3.30 -0.59 -12.47
CA ARG A 77 4.44 -0.10 -11.71
C ARG A 77 5.19 -1.23 -11.02
N HIS A 78 4.52 -2.33 -10.69
CA HIS A 78 5.17 -3.47 -10.06
C HIS A 78 5.66 -4.51 -11.05
N ALA A 79 5.27 -4.42 -12.32
CA ALA A 79 5.63 -5.42 -13.30
C ALA A 79 7.14 -5.66 -13.42
N PRO A 80 8.02 -4.63 -13.31
CA PRO A 80 9.46 -4.89 -13.40
C PRO A 80 10.03 -5.65 -12.19
N PHE A 81 9.27 -5.79 -11.12
CA PHE A 81 9.76 -6.42 -9.89
C PHE A 81 9.14 -7.80 -9.73
N PRO A 82 9.94 -8.83 -9.42
CA PRO A 82 9.39 -10.18 -9.24
C PRO A 82 8.68 -10.26 -7.89
N ILE A 83 7.36 -10.32 -7.91
CA ILE A 83 6.57 -10.41 -6.70
C ILE A 83 5.92 -11.78 -6.64
N THR A 84 6.52 -12.66 -5.82
CA THR A 84 6.00 -14.00 -5.61
C THR A 84 4.86 -13.98 -4.60
N PRO A 85 4.09 -15.08 -4.49
CA PRO A 85 3.10 -15.16 -3.41
C PRO A 85 3.72 -14.96 -2.04
N GLN A 86 4.93 -15.49 -1.85
CA GLN A 86 5.63 -15.36 -0.58
C GLN A 86 5.95 -13.91 -0.25
N ALA A 87 6.45 -13.16 -1.24
CA ALA A 87 6.75 -11.75 -1.04
C ALA A 87 5.48 -10.95 -0.79
N ALA A 88 4.41 -11.25 -1.51
CA ALA A 88 3.14 -10.56 -1.32
C ALA A 88 2.58 -10.80 0.08
N LEU A 89 2.67 -12.03 0.57
CA LEU A 89 2.21 -12.35 1.92
C LEU A 89 3.04 -11.62 2.96
N ARG A 90 4.37 -11.56 2.77
CA ARG A 90 5.20 -10.83 3.72
C ARG A 90 4.85 -9.34 3.71
N TRP A 91 4.63 -8.77 2.53
CA TRP A 91 4.19 -7.39 2.43
C TRP A 91 2.91 -7.17 3.23
N ALA A 92 1.95 -8.07 3.07
CA ALA A 92 0.68 -7.97 3.77
C ALA A 92 0.87 -8.05 5.29
N GLU A 93 1.73 -8.95 5.75
CA GLU A 93 2.01 -9.08 7.17
C GLU A 93 2.62 -7.81 7.76
N LEU A 94 3.58 -7.25 7.06
CA LEU A 94 4.26 -6.04 7.55
C LEU A 94 3.32 -4.84 7.52
N MET A 95 2.52 -4.71 6.46
CA MET A 95 1.57 -3.61 6.38
C MET A 95 0.49 -3.73 7.45
N ALA A 96 -0.06 -4.93 7.63
CA ALA A 96 -1.08 -5.15 8.65
C ALA A 96 -0.54 -4.83 10.05
N ALA A 97 0.68 -5.28 10.35
CA ALA A 97 1.28 -4.97 11.64
C ALA A 97 1.47 -3.47 11.83
N SER A 98 1.83 -2.79 10.76
CA SER A 98 2.01 -1.34 10.82
C SER A 98 0.68 -0.61 11.07
N ILE A 99 -0.39 -1.10 10.45
CA ILE A 99 -1.73 -0.54 10.68
C ILE A 99 -2.14 -0.73 12.13
N VAL A 100 -1.98 -1.92 12.65
CA VAL A 100 -2.37 -2.22 14.03
C VAL A 100 -1.56 -1.37 15.00
N GLU A 101 -0.29 -1.18 14.72
CA GLU A 101 0.58 -0.40 15.58
C GLU A 101 0.09 1.04 15.76
N GLN A 102 -0.59 1.58 14.75
CA GLN A 102 -1.03 2.98 14.80
C GLN A 102 -2.15 3.23 15.82
N GLY A 103 -2.86 2.18 16.23
CA GLY A 103 -3.92 2.36 17.20
C GLY A 103 -5.13 3.09 16.67
N PHE A 104 -5.41 2.96 15.38
CA PHE A 104 -6.58 3.59 14.78
C PHE A 104 -7.88 3.10 15.40
N PRO A 105 -8.95 3.92 15.38
CA PRO A 105 -10.27 3.42 15.78
C PRO A 105 -10.74 2.34 14.80
N PRO A 106 -11.67 1.47 15.23
CA PRO A 106 -12.10 0.35 14.39
C PRO A 106 -12.63 0.76 13.02
N GLU A 107 -13.28 1.91 12.91
CA GLU A 107 -13.83 2.37 11.64
C GLU A 107 -12.73 2.78 10.66
N VAL A 108 -11.50 2.92 11.12
CA VAL A 108 -10.34 3.16 10.26
C VAL A 108 -9.55 1.87 10.09
N GLU A 109 -9.27 1.19 11.18
CA GLU A 109 -8.42 -0.01 11.13
C GLU A 109 -9.02 -1.09 10.25
N ARG A 110 -10.33 -1.35 10.39
CA ARG A 110 -10.97 -2.44 9.64
C ARG A 110 -10.91 -2.24 8.13
N PRO A 111 -11.30 -1.06 7.59
CA PRO A 111 -11.17 -0.87 6.14
C PRO A 111 -9.74 -0.98 5.65
N LEU A 112 -8.77 -0.50 6.41
CA LEU A 112 -7.37 -0.59 6.00
C LEU A 112 -6.91 -2.04 5.93
N LEU A 113 -7.27 -2.85 6.93
CA LEU A 113 -6.90 -4.25 6.92
C LEU A 113 -7.60 -5.01 5.79
N GLU A 114 -8.85 -4.68 5.52
CA GLU A 114 -9.57 -5.29 4.40
C GLU A 114 -8.93 -4.93 3.07
N TYR A 115 -8.48 -3.69 2.94
CA TYR A 115 -7.77 -3.28 1.74
C TYR A 115 -6.50 -4.10 1.53
N VAL A 116 -5.72 -4.32 2.59
CA VAL A 116 -4.50 -5.12 2.50
C VAL A 116 -4.84 -6.52 1.99
N ALA A 117 -5.91 -7.13 2.51
CA ALA A 117 -6.31 -8.46 2.07
C ALA A 117 -6.68 -8.48 0.59
N ARG A 118 -7.38 -7.44 0.11
CA ARG A 118 -7.79 -7.38 -1.29
C ARG A 118 -6.62 -7.08 -2.22
N ALA A 119 -5.70 -6.25 -1.77
CA ALA A 119 -4.60 -5.81 -2.62
C ALA A 119 -3.53 -6.89 -2.81
N THR A 120 -3.35 -7.73 -1.80
CA THR A 120 -2.28 -8.72 -1.82
C THR A 120 -2.24 -9.58 -3.06
N PRO A 121 -3.35 -10.22 -3.49
CA PRO A 121 -3.30 -11.05 -4.69
C PRO A 121 -3.00 -10.26 -5.94
N THR A 122 -3.36 -8.98 -5.98
CA THR A 122 -3.13 -8.19 -7.19
C THR A 122 -1.68 -7.81 -7.40
N LEU A 123 -0.85 -7.95 -6.38
CA LEU A 123 0.57 -7.64 -6.48
C LEU A 123 1.39 -8.80 -7.00
N ILE A 124 0.86 -10.02 -6.94
CA ILE A 124 1.62 -11.20 -7.33
C ILE A 124 1.80 -11.23 -8.84
N ASN A 125 3.05 -11.31 -9.30
CA ASN A 125 3.36 -11.42 -10.71
C ASN A 125 4.35 -12.53 -11.00
N GLN A 126 4.68 -13.36 -10.01
CA GLN A 126 5.58 -14.51 -10.17
C GLN A 126 4.92 -15.69 -9.47
N LEU A 127 4.35 -16.59 -10.23
CA LEU A 127 3.73 -17.79 -9.67
C LEU A 127 4.62 -18.99 -9.87
N PRO A 128 4.53 -19.97 -8.98
CA PRO A 128 5.40 -21.16 -9.08
C PRO A 128 5.21 -21.93 -10.38
N ASP A 129 4.00 -21.92 -10.94
CA ASP A 129 3.69 -22.71 -12.12
C ASP A 129 3.80 -21.91 -13.38
N ASP A 130 4.73 -21.06 -13.47
CA ASP A 130 4.95 -20.33 -14.68
C ASP A 130 3.68 -19.87 -15.35
N VAL A 131 3.30 -18.74 -15.13
CA VAL A 131 2.12 -18.20 -15.73
C VAL A 131 2.46 -16.92 -16.42
N THR A 132 3.23 -17.08 -17.41
CA THR A 132 3.71 -15.97 -18.21
C THR A 132 2.60 -15.04 -18.61
N ASP A 133 1.46 -15.61 -18.91
CA ASP A 133 0.33 -14.77 -19.33
C ASP A 133 -0.06 -13.75 -18.29
N LEU A 134 0.04 -14.12 -17.03
CA LEU A 134 -0.32 -13.21 -15.98
C LEU A 134 0.68 -12.08 -15.84
N THR A 135 1.93 -12.39 -16.09
CA THR A 135 2.95 -11.35 -15.97
C THR A 135 2.93 -10.43 -17.17
N ALA A 136 2.42 -10.90 -18.29
CA ALA A 136 2.31 -10.07 -19.47
C ALA A 136 1.20 -9.03 -19.33
N GLY A 137 0.27 -9.25 -18.45
CA GLY A 137 -0.79 -8.27 -18.23
C GLY A 137 -0.25 -7.00 -17.63
N PRO A 138 -0.82 -5.89 -17.98
CA PRO A 138 -0.39 -4.61 -17.43
C PRO A 138 -0.69 -4.50 -15.97
#